data_7299556d17e1718fb9929413239d4ace
#
_entry.id   7299556d17e1718fb9929413239d4ace
#
_cell.length_a   1.000
_cell.length_b   1.000
_cell.length_c   1.000
_cell.angle_alpha   90.00
_cell.angle_beta   90.00
_cell.angle_gamma   90.00
#
_symmetry.space_group_name_H-M   'P 1'
#
loop_
_entity.id
_entity.type
_entity.pdbx_description
1 polymer ?
#
loop_
_entity_poly.entity_id
_entity_poly.type
_entity_poly.pdbx_seq_one_letter_code
_entity_poly.pdbx_strand_id
1 'polypeptide(L)'
;MDNRPIGVFDSGLGGLTAVRELRRILPGEDIVFFGDTGRVPYGRRSPHIIKEYATQCMDFLEKQDVKMILVACGTVSSVLGEEMKKRSVPCMGVLESTVKAAVSATKNKNIGLIATAATVASGSYEKLTAKLMPEAKFTGKACPLFVPLVENGYFAAGCEVTRLVAKDYLSAFEGKDIDTLILGCTHYPLLYNLIDSVTEHKLNLIDSGKEAALGAKALLEERDMLSGTRKIGRMKFFVTDKEEGFAKLGKEFLGEELSDVTRLEIEEL
;
A
#
# COMPACT_ATOMS: atom_id res chain seq x y z
N MET A 1 5.90 21.00 -15.63
CA MET A 1 5.97 19.62 -16.14
C MET A 1 7.30 18.98 -15.76
N ASP A 2 7.30 17.76 -15.28
CA ASP A 2 8.50 17.01 -14.86
C ASP A 2 8.41 15.56 -15.37
N ASN A 3 9.30 15.16 -16.26
CA ASN A 3 9.29 13.83 -16.89
C ASN A 3 10.13 12.78 -16.11
N ARG A 4 10.68 13.14 -14.96
CA ARG A 4 11.33 12.17 -14.07
C ARG A 4 10.30 11.15 -13.57
N PRO A 5 10.69 9.92 -13.26
CA PRO A 5 9.76 8.88 -12.84
C PRO A 5 9.18 9.14 -11.44
N ILE A 6 8.06 8.49 -11.15
CA ILE A 6 7.56 8.33 -9.78
C ILE A 6 8.29 7.14 -9.16
N GLY A 7 8.95 7.35 -8.01
CA GLY A 7 9.47 6.27 -7.19
C GLY A 7 8.35 5.64 -6.36
N VAL A 8 8.26 4.32 -6.37
CA VAL A 8 7.31 3.57 -5.51
C VAL A 8 8.08 2.58 -4.67
N PHE A 9 7.97 2.69 -3.36
CA PHE A 9 8.60 1.80 -2.40
C PHE A 9 7.58 0.90 -1.69
N ASP A 10 7.88 -0.38 -1.65
CA ASP A 10 7.19 -1.35 -0.79
C ASP A 10 8.19 -2.27 -0.08
N SER A 11 7.79 -2.83 1.06
CA SER A 11 8.58 -3.82 1.80
C SER A 11 8.74 -5.16 1.09
N GLY A 12 8.01 -5.39 0.01
CA GLY A 12 8.03 -6.61 -0.77
C GLY A 12 7.41 -6.41 -2.15
N LEU A 13 6.47 -7.28 -2.52
CA LEU A 13 5.81 -7.22 -3.83
C LEU A 13 4.42 -6.57 -3.80
N GLY A 14 3.81 -6.45 -2.61
CA GLY A 14 2.43 -6.00 -2.45
C GLY A 14 2.16 -4.61 -3.02
N GLY A 15 3.15 -3.72 -2.99
CA GLY A 15 3.08 -2.36 -3.54
C GLY A 15 2.79 -2.29 -5.05
N LEU A 16 2.92 -3.40 -5.77
CA LEU A 16 2.50 -3.49 -7.18
C LEU A 16 0.99 -3.23 -7.36
N THR A 17 0.16 -3.44 -6.32
CA THR A 17 -1.25 -3.01 -6.36
C THR A 17 -1.39 -1.50 -6.45
N ALA A 18 -0.54 -0.74 -5.77
CA ALA A 18 -0.50 0.73 -5.90
C ALA A 18 0.08 1.17 -7.25
N VAL A 19 1.09 0.44 -7.78
CA VAL A 19 1.63 0.67 -9.14
C VAL A 19 0.53 0.47 -10.19
N ARG A 20 -0.28 -0.58 -10.07
CA ARG A 20 -1.43 -0.82 -10.95
C ARG A 20 -2.39 0.37 -10.95
N GLU A 21 -2.71 0.93 -9.80
CA GLU A 21 -3.60 2.09 -9.69
C GLU A 21 -2.94 3.37 -10.24
N LEU A 22 -1.65 3.60 -9.97
CA LEU A 22 -0.89 4.70 -10.59
C LEU A 22 -0.91 4.60 -12.12
N ARG A 23 -0.67 3.42 -12.67
CA ARG A 23 -0.70 3.14 -14.09
C ARG A 23 -2.05 3.47 -14.72
N ARG A 24 -3.14 3.14 -14.01
CA ARG A 24 -4.51 3.41 -14.45
C ARG A 24 -4.86 4.91 -14.39
N ILE A 25 -4.40 5.61 -13.34
CA ILE A 25 -4.78 7.02 -13.06
C ILE A 25 -3.84 8.01 -13.76
N LEU A 26 -2.56 7.65 -13.89
CA LEU A 26 -1.47 8.45 -14.44
C LEU A 26 -0.69 7.67 -15.52
N PRO A 27 -1.33 7.26 -16.62
CA PRO A 27 -0.73 6.35 -17.60
C PRO A 27 0.51 6.93 -18.32
N GLY A 28 0.72 8.24 -18.28
CA GLY A 28 1.87 8.91 -18.88
C GLY A 28 3.10 9.02 -17.96
N GLU A 29 3.00 8.59 -16.72
CA GLU A 29 4.12 8.65 -15.78
C GLU A 29 5.03 7.44 -15.90
N ASP A 30 6.35 7.68 -15.99
CA ASP A 30 7.35 6.65 -15.78
C ASP A 30 7.37 6.26 -14.30
N ILE A 31 7.57 4.98 -13.98
CA ILE A 31 7.57 4.46 -12.60
C ILE A 31 8.85 3.65 -12.36
N VAL A 32 9.49 3.92 -11.22
CA VAL A 32 10.56 3.09 -10.67
C VAL A 32 10.04 2.47 -9.38
N PHE A 33 9.82 1.17 -9.42
CA PHE A 33 9.39 0.40 -8.25
C PHE A 33 10.60 -0.22 -7.54
N PHE A 34 10.60 -0.15 -6.22
CA PHE A 34 11.54 -0.85 -5.36
C PHE A 34 10.79 -1.72 -4.36
N GLY A 35 11.04 -3.03 -4.41
CA GLY A 35 10.51 -4.02 -3.48
C GLY A 35 11.62 -4.70 -2.67
N ASP A 36 11.63 -4.51 -1.34
CA ASP A 36 12.63 -5.11 -0.45
C ASP A 36 12.33 -6.57 -0.13
N THR A 37 12.30 -7.40 -1.17
CA THR A 37 11.85 -8.80 -1.11
C THR A 37 12.74 -9.70 -0.28
N GLY A 38 14.02 -9.35 -0.10
CA GLY A 38 14.99 -10.14 0.69
C GLY A 38 14.85 -9.96 2.20
N ARG A 39 14.16 -8.91 2.68
CA ARG A 39 14.02 -8.63 4.13
C ARG A 39 12.60 -8.72 4.66
N VAL A 40 11.66 -9.24 3.87
CA VAL A 40 10.25 -9.47 4.29
C VAL A 40 10.16 -10.51 5.41
N PRO A 41 9.10 -10.48 6.24
CA PRO A 41 8.02 -9.50 6.29
C PRO A 41 8.34 -8.34 7.26
N TYR A 42 8.04 -7.10 6.87
CA TYR A 42 8.18 -5.92 7.74
C TYR A 42 7.12 -5.86 8.85
N GLY A 43 5.94 -6.40 8.60
CA GLY A 43 4.80 -6.31 9.51
C GLY A 43 4.97 -6.99 10.89
N ARG A 44 6.11 -7.67 11.11
CA ARG A 44 6.51 -8.31 12.39
C ARG A 44 7.81 -7.74 12.96
N ARG A 45 8.43 -6.74 12.29
CA ARG A 45 9.69 -6.13 12.73
C ARG A 45 9.42 -5.00 13.72
N SER A 46 10.47 -4.66 14.50
CA SER A 46 10.42 -3.48 15.37
C SER A 46 10.40 -2.19 14.56
N PRO A 47 9.85 -1.09 15.09
CA PRO A 47 9.84 0.20 14.41
C PRO A 47 11.23 0.69 14.00
N HIS A 48 12.26 0.43 14.80
CA HIS A 48 13.65 0.79 14.50
C HIS A 48 14.15 0.11 13.21
N ILE A 49 14.00 -1.21 13.11
CA ILE A 49 14.41 -1.98 11.93
C ILE A 49 13.62 -1.55 10.67
N ILE A 50 12.30 -1.31 10.83
CA ILE A 50 11.47 -0.83 9.71
C ILE A 50 11.98 0.51 9.18
N LYS A 51 12.34 1.43 10.09
CA LYS A 51 12.88 2.76 9.71
C LYS A 51 14.22 2.64 9.00
N GLU A 52 15.13 1.83 9.53
CA GLU A 52 16.45 1.60 8.94
C GLU A 52 16.33 1.08 7.51
N TYR A 53 15.59 -0.01 7.31
CA TYR A 53 15.40 -0.61 5.98
C TYR A 53 14.70 0.34 5.01
N ALA A 54 13.63 0.99 5.46
CA ALA A 54 12.90 1.93 4.64
C ALA A 54 13.75 3.14 4.21
N THR A 55 14.65 3.61 5.09
CA THR A 55 15.56 4.70 4.77
C THR A 55 16.51 4.31 3.63
N GLN A 56 17.14 3.13 3.71
CA GLN A 56 18.02 2.61 2.66
C GLN A 56 17.29 2.50 1.31
N CYS A 57 16.08 1.92 1.31
CA CYS A 57 15.29 1.77 0.10
C CYS A 57 14.89 3.12 -0.54
N MET A 58 14.52 4.10 0.28
CA MET A 58 14.20 5.45 -0.20
C MET A 58 15.43 6.19 -0.69
N ASP A 59 16.60 6.01 -0.04
CA ASP A 59 17.89 6.58 -0.51
C ASP A 59 18.25 6.03 -1.89
N PHE A 60 18.01 4.74 -2.12
CA PHE A 60 18.20 4.14 -3.44
C PHE A 60 17.25 4.77 -4.48
N LEU A 61 15.98 4.96 -4.16
CA LEU A 61 15.04 5.59 -5.10
C LEU A 61 15.42 7.04 -5.42
N GLU A 62 15.91 7.80 -4.45
CA GLU A 62 16.40 9.17 -4.70
C GLU A 62 17.58 9.18 -5.67
N LYS A 63 18.50 8.18 -5.59
CA LYS A 63 19.59 8.00 -6.56
C LYS A 63 19.10 7.66 -7.98
N GLN A 64 17.85 7.19 -8.15
CA GLN A 64 17.23 6.95 -9.46
C GLN A 64 16.62 8.22 -10.10
N ASP A 65 16.91 9.40 -9.56
CA ASP A 65 16.39 10.70 -10.03
C ASP A 65 14.85 10.74 -10.14
N VAL A 66 14.16 10.20 -9.15
CA VAL A 66 12.70 10.24 -9.10
C VAL A 66 12.20 11.64 -8.70
N LYS A 67 11.05 12.06 -9.23
CA LYS A 67 10.44 13.36 -8.89
C LYS A 67 9.68 13.34 -7.57
N MET A 68 9.22 12.18 -7.13
CA MET A 68 8.57 11.95 -5.84
C MET A 68 8.72 10.49 -5.44
N ILE A 69 8.51 10.19 -4.16
CA ILE A 69 8.42 8.82 -3.64
C ILE A 69 7.02 8.57 -3.06
N LEU A 70 6.35 7.51 -3.54
CA LEU A 70 5.16 6.93 -2.93
C LEU A 70 5.56 5.70 -2.09
N VAL A 71 5.43 5.78 -0.78
CA VAL A 71 5.59 4.64 0.14
C VAL A 71 4.28 3.86 0.15
N ALA A 72 4.21 2.81 -0.67
CA ALA A 72 3.02 1.97 -0.83
C ALA A 72 2.76 1.07 0.39
N CYS A 73 3.82 0.67 1.11
CA CYS A 73 3.71 -0.18 2.29
C CYS A 73 2.97 0.50 3.45
N GLY A 74 1.81 -0.05 3.84
CA GLY A 74 1.03 0.45 4.98
C GLY A 74 1.80 0.40 6.30
N THR A 75 2.62 -0.64 6.52
CA THR A 75 3.48 -0.77 7.71
C THR A 75 4.52 0.36 7.77
N VAL A 76 5.23 0.59 6.67
CA VAL A 76 6.24 1.66 6.60
C VAL A 76 5.60 3.03 6.75
N SER A 77 4.50 3.31 6.03
CA SER A 77 3.77 4.57 6.13
C SER A 77 3.32 4.88 7.56
N SER A 78 2.89 3.86 8.30
CA SER A 78 2.42 3.99 9.67
C SER A 78 3.56 4.23 10.68
N VAL A 79 4.76 3.69 10.41
CA VAL A 79 5.92 3.78 11.31
C VAL A 79 6.75 5.04 11.05
N LEU A 80 6.97 5.41 9.78
CA LEU A 80 7.76 6.58 9.43
C LEU A 80 7.02 7.90 9.67
N GLY A 81 5.72 7.95 9.37
CA GLY A 81 4.92 9.17 9.57
C GLY A 81 5.60 10.42 9.01
N GLU A 82 5.82 11.43 9.86
CA GLU A 82 6.43 12.71 9.49
C GLU A 82 7.91 12.61 9.02
N GLU A 83 8.59 11.52 9.29
CA GLU A 83 10.00 11.36 8.85
C GLU A 83 10.11 11.30 7.32
N MET A 84 9.07 10.85 6.63
CA MET A 84 9.00 10.86 5.17
C MET A 84 9.09 12.28 4.58
N LYS A 85 8.64 13.30 5.31
CA LYS A 85 8.69 14.71 4.87
C LYS A 85 10.09 15.31 4.84
N LYS A 86 11.07 14.62 5.43
CA LYS A 86 12.47 15.07 5.48
C LYS A 86 13.28 14.64 4.25
N ARG A 87 12.66 13.96 3.29
CA ARG A 87 13.32 13.49 2.06
C ARG A 87 13.62 14.65 1.12
N SER A 88 14.62 14.47 0.24
CA SER A 88 15.05 15.49 -0.72
C SER A 88 13.99 15.74 -1.82
N VAL A 89 13.14 14.75 -2.08
CA VAL A 89 12.01 14.83 -2.99
C VAL A 89 10.69 14.73 -2.23
N PRO A 90 9.57 15.22 -2.76
CA PRO A 90 8.25 14.99 -2.19
C PRO A 90 8.04 13.50 -1.89
N CYS A 91 7.74 13.18 -0.63
CA CYS A 91 7.53 11.81 -0.20
C CYS A 91 6.20 11.71 0.54
N MET A 92 5.37 10.77 0.13
CA MET A 92 4.08 10.50 0.75
C MET A 92 3.88 9.01 1.01
N GLY A 93 3.15 8.69 2.07
CA GLY A 93 2.69 7.33 2.34
C GLY A 93 1.20 7.16 2.05
N VAL A 94 0.72 5.92 2.18
CA VAL A 94 -0.69 5.58 1.95
C VAL A 94 -1.64 6.11 3.03
N LEU A 95 -1.14 6.38 4.24
CA LEU A 95 -1.96 6.63 5.43
C LEU A 95 -2.93 7.81 5.27
N GLU A 96 -2.42 8.97 4.85
CA GLU A 96 -3.20 10.21 4.86
C GLU A 96 -4.34 10.18 3.84
N SER A 97 -4.06 9.76 2.60
CA SER A 97 -5.06 9.64 1.53
C SER A 97 -6.13 8.63 1.89
N THR A 98 -5.73 7.48 2.47
CA THR A 98 -6.65 6.42 2.87
C THR A 98 -7.60 6.86 3.98
N VAL A 99 -7.08 7.54 5.02
CA VAL A 99 -7.93 8.01 6.13
C VAL A 99 -8.87 9.12 5.65
N LYS A 100 -8.41 10.06 4.81
CA LYS A 100 -9.29 11.08 4.20
C LYS A 100 -10.43 10.44 3.42
N ALA A 101 -10.14 9.41 2.63
CA ALA A 101 -11.16 8.67 1.88
C ALA A 101 -12.17 7.96 2.81
N ALA A 102 -11.68 7.29 3.86
CA ALA A 102 -12.53 6.60 4.81
C ALA A 102 -13.47 7.57 5.58
N VAL A 103 -12.92 8.70 6.04
CA VAL A 103 -13.69 9.77 6.69
C VAL A 103 -14.76 10.36 5.76
N SER A 104 -14.43 10.49 4.47
CA SER A 104 -15.41 11.01 3.48
C SER A 104 -16.47 9.99 3.10
N ALA A 105 -16.17 8.70 3.17
CA ALA A 105 -17.06 7.60 2.77
C ALA A 105 -18.05 7.18 3.87
N THR A 106 -17.63 7.26 5.14
CA THR A 106 -18.49 6.82 6.26
C THR A 106 -19.71 7.72 6.43
N LYS A 107 -20.86 7.10 6.70
CA LYS A 107 -22.13 7.79 6.98
C LYS A 107 -22.46 7.78 8.48
N ASN A 108 -22.08 6.72 9.17
CA ASN A 108 -22.38 6.54 10.61
C ASN A 108 -21.18 6.78 11.53
N LYS A 109 -20.01 7.16 10.95
CA LYS A 109 -18.76 7.48 11.67
C LYS A 109 -18.12 6.28 12.38
N ASN A 110 -18.48 5.06 12.02
CA ASN A 110 -17.88 3.84 12.55
C ASN A 110 -16.97 3.22 11.48
N ILE A 111 -15.66 3.33 11.68
CA ILE A 111 -14.63 2.94 10.72
C ILE A 111 -13.85 1.74 11.23
N GLY A 112 -13.76 0.70 10.41
CA GLY A 112 -12.91 -0.46 10.64
C GLY A 112 -11.58 -0.35 9.89
N LEU A 113 -10.54 -1.00 10.42
CA LEU A 113 -9.25 -1.22 9.75
C LEU A 113 -8.86 -2.68 9.86
N ILE A 114 -8.53 -3.31 8.75
CA ILE A 114 -7.76 -4.55 8.72
C ILE A 114 -6.36 -4.25 8.17
N ALA A 115 -5.32 -4.73 8.88
CA ALA A 115 -3.94 -4.44 8.53
C ALA A 115 -2.97 -5.46 9.12
N THR A 116 -1.66 -5.26 8.91
CA THR A 116 -0.62 -6.02 9.62
C THR A 116 -0.58 -5.68 11.10
N ALA A 117 0.03 -6.57 11.91
CA ALA A 117 0.15 -6.34 13.35
C ALA A 117 0.90 -5.02 13.67
N ALA A 118 2.00 -4.73 12.97
CA ALA A 118 2.76 -3.50 13.20
C ALA A 118 1.95 -2.25 12.82
N THR A 119 1.16 -2.28 11.75
CA THR A 119 0.28 -1.18 11.35
C THR A 119 -0.77 -0.88 12.42
N VAL A 120 -1.47 -1.92 12.89
CA VAL A 120 -2.48 -1.76 13.95
C VAL A 120 -1.85 -1.26 15.25
N ALA A 121 -0.72 -1.86 15.67
CA ALA A 121 -0.02 -1.50 16.90
C ALA A 121 0.53 -0.05 16.89
N SER A 122 0.82 0.52 15.72
CA SER A 122 1.27 1.92 15.61
C SER A 122 0.23 2.93 16.05
N GLY A 123 -1.06 2.59 15.95
CA GLY A 123 -2.19 3.49 16.21
C GLY A 123 -2.29 4.68 15.26
N SER A 124 -1.51 4.69 14.16
CA SER A 124 -1.41 5.86 13.27
C SER A 124 -2.71 6.15 12.53
N TYR A 125 -3.43 5.12 12.08
CA TYR A 125 -4.74 5.26 11.44
C TYR A 125 -5.78 5.83 12.41
N GLU A 126 -5.85 5.29 13.62
CA GLU A 126 -6.76 5.76 14.67
C GLU A 126 -6.51 7.22 15.05
N LYS A 127 -5.23 7.57 15.30
CA LYS A 127 -4.84 8.95 15.65
C LYS A 127 -5.18 9.94 14.54
N LEU A 128 -4.95 9.57 13.27
CA LEU A 128 -5.27 10.46 12.16
C LEU A 128 -6.79 10.55 11.94
N THR A 129 -7.52 9.45 12.09
CA THR A 129 -8.99 9.47 12.06
C THR A 129 -9.55 10.39 13.13
N ALA A 130 -9.11 10.27 14.38
CA ALA A 130 -9.55 11.13 15.46
C ALA A 130 -9.19 12.62 15.26
N LYS A 131 -8.07 12.90 14.56
CA LYS A 131 -7.71 14.27 14.18
C LYS A 131 -8.65 14.87 13.14
N LEU A 132 -9.06 14.07 12.13
CA LEU A 132 -9.91 14.54 11.02
C LEU A 132 -11.41 14.48 11.35
N MET A 133 -11.81 13.53 12.18
CA MET A 133 -13.20 13.30 12.62
C MET A 133 -13.21 12.85 14.09
N PRO A 134 -13.16 13.80 15.05
CA PRO A 134 -13.04 13.48 16.47
C PRO A 134 -14.17 12.59 17.03
N GLU A 135 -15.35 12.64 16.42
CA GLU A 135 -16.50 11.83 16.80
C GLU A 135 -16.51 10.41 16.19
N ALA A 136 -15.55 10.08 15.33
CA ALA A 136 -15.49 8.75 14.73
C ALA A 136 -15.12 7.68 15.76
N LYS A 137 -15.81 6.54 15.67
CA LYS A 137 -15.41 5.31 16.35
C LYS A 137 -14.53 4.50 15.44
N PHE A 138 -13.34 4.13 15.91
CA PHE A 138 -12.35 3.41 15.13
C PHE A 138 -12.08 2.04 15.75
N THR A 139 -12.02 1.00 14.91
CA THR A 139 -11.66 -0.35 15.34
C THR A 139 -10.62 -0.93 14.39
N GLY A 140 -9.43 -1.27 14.90
CA GLY A 140 -8.37 -1.95 14.16
C GLY A 140 -8.33 -3.44 14.47
N LYS A 141 -8.16 -4.28 13.44
CA LYS A 141 -7.91 -5.73 13.54
C LYS A 141 -6.64 -6.11 12.79
N ALA A 142 -5.70 -6.74 13.48
CA ALA A 142 -4.54 -7.34 12.85
C ALA A 142 -4.91 -8.66 12.15
N CYS A 143 -4.48 -8.81 10.88
CA CYS A 143 -4.81 -9.96 10.03
C CYS A 143 -3.52 -10.63 9.50
N PRO A 144 -2.72 -11.30 10.35
CA PRO A 144 -1.38 -11.78 10.01
C PRO A 144 -1.35 -12.90 8.96
N LEU A 145 -2.46 -13.62 8.73
CA LEU A 145 -2.52 -14.71 7.76
C LEU A 145 -2.86 -14.24 6.33
N PHE A 146 -3.40 -13.04 6.14
CA PHE A 146 -3.81 -12.62 4.80
C PHE A 146 -2.62 -12.47 3.84
N VAL A 147 -1.48 -11.92 4.29
CA VAL A 147 -0.30 -11.80 3.45
C VAL A 147 0.19 -13.17 2.97
N PRO A 148 0.51 -14.15 3.84
CA PRO A 148 0.94 -15.47 3.37
C PRO A 148 -0.12 -16.22 2.53
N LEU A 149 -1.41 -16.04 2.79
CA LEU A 149 -2.45 -16.63 1.95
C LEU A 149 -2.40 -16.06 0.54
N VAL A 150 -2.31 -14.74 0.40
CA VAL A 150 -2.23 -14.07 -0.90
C VAL A 150 -0.96 -14.48 -1.66
N GLU A 151 0.20 -14.45 -1.00
CA GLU A 151 1.48 -14.82 -1.62
C GLU A 151 1.55 -16.28 -2.06
N ASN A 152 0.74 -17.15 -1.47
CA ASN A 152 0.60 -18.56 -1.88
C ASN A 152 -0.58 -18.83 -2.81
N GLY A 153 -1.21 -17.79 -3.40
CA GLY A 153 -2.25 -17.93 -4.41
C GLY A 153 -3.66 -18.19 -3.86
N TYR A 154 -3.87 -18.12 -2.55
CA TYR A 154 -5.16 -18.35 -1.90
C TYR A 154 -6.04 -17.08 -1.86
N PHE A 155 -6.19 -16.37 -2.97
CA PHE A 155 -6.93 -15.10 -3.02
C PHE A 155 -8.16 -15.09 -3.94
N ALA A 156 -8.43 -16.18 -4.67
CA ALA A 156 -9.63 -16.27 -5.48
C ALA A 156 -10.89 -16.08 -4.62
N ALA A 157 -11.92 -15.41 -5.15
CA ALA A 157 -13.16 -15.11 -4.43
C ALA A 157 -13.86 -16.35 -3.84
N GLY A 158 -13.71 -17.53 -4.50
CA GLY A 158 -14.24 -18.82 -4.03
C GLY A 158 -13.29 -19.60 -3.11
N CYS A 159 -12.15 -19.05 -2.69
CA CYS A 159 -11.20 -19.76 -1.84
C CYS A 159 -11.75 -19.94 -0.42
N GLU A 160 -12.15 -21.16 -0.07
CA GLU A 160 -12.78 -21.48 1.21
C GLU A 160 -11.84 -21.24 2.41
N VAL A 161 -10.55 -21.59 2.27
CA VAL A 161 -9.56 -21.38 3.34
C VAL A 161 -9.49 -19.90 3.72
N THR A 162 -9.31 -19.02 2.73
CA THR A 162 -9.21 -17.59 2.98
C THR A 162 -10.54 -17.00 3.44
N ARG A 163 -11.66 -17.55 2.98
CA ARG A 163 -13.01 -17.15 3.41
C ARG A 163 -13.23 -17.43 4.89
N LEU A 164 -12.81 -18.59 5.39
CA LEU A 164 -12.89 -18.92 6.81
C LEU A 164 -12.02 -18.01 7.68
N VAL A 165 -10.78 -17.74 7.23
CA VAL A 165 -9.88 -16.80 7.91
C VAL A 165 -10.44 -15.38 7.89
N ALA A 166 -11.05 -14.95 6.77
CA ALA A 166 -11.68 -13.64 6.68
C ALA A 166 -12.86 -13.50 7.64
N LYS A 167 -13.72 -14.53 7.74
CA LYS A 167 -14.83 -14.55 8.72
C LYS A 167 -14.32 -14.43 10.16
N ASP A 168 -13.28 -15.18 10.51
CA ASP A 168 -12.67 -15.10 11.85
C ASP A 168 -12.17 -13.68 12.14
N TYR A 169 -11.43 -13.07 11.22
CA TYR A 169 -10.92 -11.72 11.43
C TYR A 169 -12.00 -10.65 11.45
N LEU A 170 -13.01 -10.76 10.58
CA LEU A 170 -14.08 -9.78 10.47
C LEU A 170 -15.09 -9.87 11.63
N SER A 171 -15.14 -11.00 12.35
CA SER A 171 -15.94 -11.12 13.59
C SER A 171 -15.56 -10.08 14.65
N ALA A 172 -14.34 -9.54 14.61
CA ALA A 172 -13.91 -8.45 15.49
C ALA A 172 -14.75 -7.16 15.33
N PHE A 173 -15.50 -7.02 14.24
CA PHE A 173 -16.36 -5.89 13.95
C PHE A 173 -17.84 -6.16 14.26
N GLU A 174 -18.20 -7.38 14.67
CA GLU A 174 -19.58 -7.71 15.07
C GLU A 174 -20.04 -6.80 16.23
N GLY A 175 -21.24 -6.27 16.11
CA GLY A 175 -21.81 -5.34 17.09
C GLY A 175 -21.20 -3.93 17.12
N LYS A 176 -20.25 -3.63 16.22
CA LYS A 176 -19.61 -2.30 16.14
C LYS A 176 -20.23 -1.38 15.10
N ASP A 177 -21.18 -1.88 14.33
CA ASP A 177 -21.92 -1.12 13.32
C ASP A 177 -21.01 -0.31 12.37
N ILE A 178 -19.87 -0.89 11.97
CA ILE A 178 -19.01 -0.23 10.98
C ILE A 178 -19.70 -0.19 9.61
N ASP A 179 -19.58 0.93 8.90
CA ASP A 179 -20.05 1.06 7.51
C ASP A 179 -18.90 1.20 6.50
N THR A 180 -17.70 1.42 7.00
CA THR A 180 -16.50 1.64 6.19
C THR A 180 -15.34 0.83 6.75
N LEU A 181 -14.65 0.07 5.86
CA LEU A 181 -13.53 -0.80 6.21
C LEU A 181 -12.30 -0.46 5.37
N ILE A 182 -11.23 -0.06 6.04
CA ILE A 182 -9.94 0.23 5.41
C ILE A 182 -9.16 -1.08 5.18
N LEU A 183 -8.73 -1.30 3.94
CA LEU A 183 -7.79 -2.35 3.56
C LEU A 183 -6.36 -1.82 3.72
N GLY A 184 -5.81 -1.87 4.94
CA GLY A 184 -4.57 -1.20 5.34
C GLY A 184 -3.28 -1.96 5.01
N CYS A 185 -3.31 -2.86 4.04
CA CYS A 185 -2.15 -3.60 3.56
C CYS A 185 -2.21 -3.74 2.04
N THR A 186 -1.08 -3.63 1.37
CA THR A 186 -0.93 -3.69 -0.10
C THR A 186 -1.35 -5.02 -0.73
N HIS A 187 -1.43 -6.09 0.06
CA HIS A 187 -1.92 -7.40 -0.39
C HIS A 187 -3.44 -7.51 -0.42
N TYR A 188 -4.13 -6.72 0.41
CA TYR A 188 -5.57 -6.90 0.65
C TYR A 188 -6.48 -6.49 -0.52
N PRO A 189 -6.07 -5.63 -1.47
CA PRO A 189 -6.84 -5.41 -2.69
C PRO A 189 -7.10 -6.68 -3.52
N LEU A 190 -6.21 -7.71 -3.45
CA LEU A 190 -6.45 -8.99 -4.09
C LEU A 190 -7.57 -9.79 -3.39
N LEU A 191 -7.85 -9.51 -2.12
CA LEU A 191 -8.93 -10.11 -1.34
C LEU A 191 -10.23 -9.29 -1.40
N TYR A 192 -10.28 -8.19 -2.18
CA TYR A 192 -11.41 -7.26 -2.20
C TYR A 192 -12.76 -7.98 -2.38
N ASN A 193 -12.90 -8.76 -3.44
CA ASN A 193 -14.16 -9.46 -3.75
C ASN A 193 -14.52 -10.53 -2.70
N LEU A 194 -13.53 -11.16 -2.08
CA LEU A 194 -13.75 -12.15 -1.02
C LEU A 194 -14.22 -11.44 0.25
N ILE A 195 -13.57 -10.35 0.67
CA ILE A 195 -13.96 -9.56 1.85
C ILE A 195 -15.34 -8.96 1.65
N ASP A 196 -15.61 -8.38 0.49
CA ASP A 196 -16.91 -7.81 0.13
C ASP A 196 -18.04 -8.85 0.21
N SER A 197 -17.79 -10.05 -0.32
CA SER A 197 -18.72 -11.18 -0.19
C SER A 197 -18.94 -11.62 1.26
N VAL A 198 -17.88 -11.69 2.08
CA VAL A 198 -17.98 -12.09 3.50
C VAL A 198 -18.75 -11.05 4.32
N THR A 199 -18.65 -9.79 3.95
CA THR A 199 -19.38 -8.67 4.58
C THR A 199 -20.74 -8.42 3.93
N GLU A 200 -21.21 -9.35 3.05
CA GLU A 200 -22.50 -9.28 2.38
C GLU A 200 -22.72 -7.95 1.64
N HIS A 201 -21.65 -7.39 1.06
CA HIS A 201 -21.67 -6.10 0.34
C HIS A 201 -22.19 -4.90 1.16
N LYS A 202 -22.05 -4.96 2.49
CA LYS A 202 -22.59 -3.94 3.40
C LYS A 202 -21.61 -2.83 3.74
N LEU A 203 -20.30 -3.00 3.44
CA LEU A 203 -19.25 -2.08 3.82
C LEU A 203 -18.69 -1.30 2.62
N ASN A 204 -18.36 -0.04 2.84
CA ASN A 204 -17.51 0.71 1.93
C ASN A 204 -16.06 0.25 2.13
N LEU A 205 -15.51 -0.52 1.21
CA LEU A 205 -14.12 -0.97 1.27
C LEU A 205 -13.20 0.10 0.70
N ILE A 206 -12.25 0.57 1.49
CA ILE A 206 -11.27 1.60 1.11
C ILE A 206 -9.94 0.92 0.76
N ASP A 207 -9.58 0.93 -0.51
CA ASP A 207 -8.31 0.43 -1.03
C ASP A 207 -7.20 1.47 -0.84
N SER A 208 -6.26 1.21 0.06
CA SER A 208 -5.18 2.15 0.38
C SER A 208 -4.25 2.43 -0.81
N GLY A 209 -4.04 1.47 -1.73
CA GLY A 209 -3.24 1.66 -2.93
C GLY A 209 -3.90 2.63 -3.92
N LYS A 210 -5.21 2.46 -4.16
CA LYS A 210 -6.01 3.35 -4.99
C LYS A 210 -6.03 4.77 -4.44
N GLU A 211 -6.30 4.92 -3.14
CA GLU A 211 -6.36 6.24 -2.52
C GLU A 211 -5.00 6.94 -2.50
N ALA A 212 -3.92 6.17 -2.33
CA ALA A 212 -2.56 6.70 -2.44
C ALA A 212 -2.21 7.16 -3.87
N ALA A 213 -2.66 6.43 -4.89
CA ALA A 213 -2.46 6.84 -6.29
C ALA A 213 -3.23 8.13 -6.63
N LEU A 214 -4.45 8.29 -6.11
CA LEU A 214 -5.21 9.55 -6.21
C LEU A 214 -4.50 10.70 -5.47
N GLY A 215 -3.97 10.44 -4.28
CA GLY A 215 -3.18 11.40 -3.52
C GLY A 215 -1.89 11.82 -4.24
N ALA A 216 -1.19 10.85 -4.86
CA ALA A 216 0.00 11.14 -5.66
C ALA A 216 -0.34 12.03 -6.87
N LYS A 217 -1.44 11.75 -7.56
CA LYS A 217 -1.94 12.62 -8.64
C LYS A 217 -2.18 14.04 -8.14
N ALA A 218 -2.91 14.21 -7.06
CA ALA A 218 -3.21 15.53 -6.50
C ALA A 218 -1.93 16.29 -6.11
N LEU A 219 -0.94 15.61 -5.51
CA LEU A 219 0.35 16.20 -5.16
C LEU A 219 1.14 16.67 -6.40
N LEU A 220 1.15 15.86 -7.47
CA LEU A 220 1.82 16.20 -8.72
C LEU A 220 1.13 17.36 -9.44
N GLU A 221 -0.21 17.42 -9.42
CA GLU A 221 -0.99 18.53 -9.96
C GLU A 221 -0.72 19.83 -9.20
N GLU A 222 -0.77 19.81 -7.87
CA GLU A 222 -0.51 20.96 -7.00
C GLU A 222 0.89 21.57 -7.24
N ARG A 223 1.87 20.72 -7.56
CA ARG A 223 3.27 21.12 -7.77
C ARG A 223 3.67 21.33 -9.22
N ASP A 224 2.73 21.24 -10.16
CA ASP A 224 2.98 21.29 -11.62
C ASP A 224 4.06 20.28 -12.09
N MET A 225 4.04 19.09 -11.50
CA MET A 225 5.03 18.03 -11.73
C MET A 225 4.48 16.85 -12.56
N LEU A 226 3.29 16.96 -13.14
CA LEU A 226 2.80 15.93 -14.05
C LEU A 226 3.69 15.81 -15.29
N SER A 227 3.84 14.59 -15.80
CA SER A 227 4.54 14.34 -17.06
C SER A 227 3.82 15.04 -18.23
N GLY A 228 4.60 15.66 -19.11
CA GLY A 228 4.09 16.27 -20.34
C GLY A 228 3.89 15.26 -21.48
N THR A 229 4.23 13.99 -21.28
CA THR A 229 4.13 12.98 -22.35
C THR A 229 2.71 12.47 -22.54
N ARG A 230 2.34 12.19 -23.80
CA ARG A 230 1.10 11.48 -24.15
C ARG A 230 1.32 9.98 -24.38
N LYS A 231 2.57 9.51 -24.26
CA LYS A 231 2.92 8.09 -24.39
C LYS A 231 2.66 7.40 -23.06
N ILE A 232 2.43 6.10 -23.13
CA ILE A 232 2.38 5.25 -21.95
C ILE A 232 3.76 5.22 -21.30
N GLY A 233 3.83 5.51 -20.01
CA GLY A 233 5.06 5.55 -19.22
C GLY A 233 5.71 4.15 -19.12
N ARG A 234 7.01 4.14 -18.91
CA ARG A 234 7.80 2.92 -18.69
C ARG A 234 7.82 2.56 -17.21
N MET A 235 8.02 1.28 -16.93
CA MET A 235 8.22 0.79 -15.56
C MET A 235 9.55 0.07 -15.45
N LYS A 236 10.27 0.32 -14.36
CA LYS A 236 11.45 -0.43 -13.93
C LYS A 236 11.21 -0.98 -12.53
N PHE A 237 11.66 -2.20 -12.30
CA PHE A 237 11.45 -2.89 -11.03
C PHE A 237 12.80 -3.28 -10.44
N PHE A 238 13.03 -2.93 -9.18
CA PHE A 238 14.20 -3.33 -8.42
C PHE A 238 13.75 -4.16 -7.22
N VAL A 239 14.44 -5.27 -6.98
CA VAL A 239 14.14 -6.20 -5.90
C VAL A 239 15.41 -6.68 -5.20
N THR A 240 15.32 -7.12 -3.95
CA THR A 240 16.46 -7.60 -3.17
C THR A 240 16.52 -9.12 -3.03
N ASP A 241 15.67 -9.87 -3.72
CA ASP A 241 15.68 -11.34 -3.80
C ASP A 241 15.37 -11.78 -5.25
N LYS A 242 15.18 -13.07 -5.46
CA LYS A 242 15.03 -13.72 -6.78
C LYS A 242 13.97 -13.06 -7.66
N GLU A 243 14.40 -12.65 -8.85
CA GLU A 243 13.57 -11.98 -9.85
C GLU A 243 12.42 -12.86 -10.36
N GLU A 244 12.70 -14.16 -10.60
CA GLU A 244 11.69 -15.09 -11.15
C GLU A 244 10.47 -15.25 -10.23
N GLY A 245 10.70 -15.38 -8.94
CA GLY A 245 9.61 -15.46 -7.93
C GLY A 245 8.79 -14.18 -7.88
N PHE A 246 9.47 -13.03 -7.92
CA PHE A 246 8.85 -11.72 -7.96
C PHE A 246 8.02 -11.51 -9.23
N ALA A 247 8.58 -11.80 -10.41
CA ALA A 247 7.87 -11.60 -11.67
C ALA A 247 6.61 -12.47 -11.78
N LYS A 248 6.72 -13.75 -11.40
CA LYS A 248 5.59 -14.69 -11.46
C LYS A 248 4.40 -14.25 -10.59
N LEU A 249 4.67 -13.92 -9.33
CA LEU A 249 3.62 -13.51 -8.39
C LEU A 249 3.20 -12.05 -8.63
N GLY A 250 4.15 -11.20 -9.00
CA GLY A 250 3.92 -9.78 -9.25
C GLY A 250 2.90 -9.50 -10.36
N LYS A 251 2.81 -10.38 -11.36
CA LYS A 251 1.78 -10.32 -12.39
C LYS A 251 0.35 -10.29 -11.81
N GLU A 252 0.08 -11.07 -10.78
CA GLU A 252 -1.23 -11.10 -10.12
C GLU A 252 -1.55 -9.77 -9.42
N PHE A 253 -0.54 -9.11 -8.88
CA PHE A 253 -0.69 -7.82 -8.20
C PHE A 253 -0.78 -6.65 -9.16
N LEU A 254 0.07 -6.64 -10.19
CA LEU A 254 0.14 -5.58 -11.19
C LEU A 254 -1.01 -5.67 -12.20
N GLY A 255 -1.42 -6.89 -12.56
CA GLY A 255 -2.41 -7.17 -13.60
C GLY A 255 -1.84 -7.25 -15.02
N GLU A 256 -0.51 -7.13 -15.17
CA GLU A 256 0.22 -7.28 -16.44
C GLU A 256 1.58 -7.94 -16.21
N GLU A 257 2.25 -8.43 -17.27
CA GLU A 257 3.58 -9.02 -17.18
C GLU A 257 4.61 -7.97 -16.74
N LEU A 258 5.52 -8.39 -15.84
CA LEU A 258 6.64 -7.55 -15.44
C LEU A 258 7.81 -7.74 -16.41
N SER A 259 8.26 -6.63 -16.99
CA SER A 259 9.50 -6.53 -17.75
C SER A 259 10.48 -5.63 -16.98
N ASP A 260 11.76 -5.69 -17.30
CA ASP A 260 12.80 -4.83 -16.71
C ASP A 260 12.89 -4.96 -15.17
N VAL A 261 12.96 -6.21 -14.68
CA VAL A 261 13.21 -6.55 -13.28
C VAL A 261 14.71 -6.70 -13.07
N THR A 262 15.25 -6.02 -12.07
CA THR A 262 16.68 -6.06 -11.72
C THR A 262 16.81 -6.40 -10.23
N ARG A 263 17.59 -7.43 -9.93
CA ARG A 263 17.97 -7.76 -8.56
C ARG A 263 19.15 -6.88 -8.11
N LEU A 264 19.07 -6.43 -6.87
CA LEU A 264 20.13 -5.72 -6.18
C LEU A 264 20.59 -6.54 -4.96
N GLU A 265 21.86 -6.51 -4.67
CA GLU A 265 22.36 -7.04 -3.40
C GLU A 265 22.03 -6.02 -2.29
N ILE A 266 21.66 -6.53 -1.10
CA ILE A 266 21.25 -5.67 0.04
C ILE A 266 22.38 -4.75 0.48
N GLU A 267 23.62 -5.19 0.31
CA GLU A 267 24.85 -4.45 0.62
C GLU A 267 25.08 -3.25 -0.29
N GLU A 268 24.37 -3.14 -1.42
CA GLU A 268 24.44 -2.03 -2.38
C GLU A 268 23.46 -0.90 -2.04
N LEU A 269 22.61 -1.07 -1.05
CA LEU A 269 21.68 -0.06 -0.58
C LEU A 269 22.36 0.89 0.44
#